data_fc3d773523e68a7d00a697fbb16bf3b5
#
_entry.id   fc3d773523e68a7d00a697fbb16bf3b5
#
_cell.length_a   1.000
_cell.length_b   1.000
_cell.length_c   1.000
_cell.angle_alpha   90.00
_cell.angle_beta   90.00
_cell.angle_gamma   90.00
#
_symmetry.space_group_name_H-M   'P 1'
#
loop_
_entity.id
_entity.type
_entity.pdbx_description
1 polymer ?
#
loop_
_entity_poly.entity_id
_entity_poly.type
_entity_poly.pdbx_seq_one_letter_code
_entity_poly.pdbx_strand_id
1 'polypeptide(L)'
;AFDQYCDGAKSAFTSSQPNDYCEKETTDRERIELPENQKSLVMAVRKQVGAKKKIVAVLIHGGAIAFDDETLDALDGIIDAFYPGPHGAEAIAGVLFGDFSPAGRTPVTFYKSTASLPPLGHMEMYPNAKDPNTYPGITYRFYTKEVLFPFGFGLSYTTFSYSNLRVVNESTSFKPCDSIAVSVDVMNTGAVD
;
A
#
# COMPACT_ATOMS: atom_id res chain seq x y z
N ALA A 1 -0.23 22.56 0.63
CA ALA A 1 -0.97 22.62 -0.65
C ALA A 1 -2.20 21.70 -0.70
N PHE A 2 -2.31 20.71 0.20
CA PHE A 2 -3.48 19.80 0.25
C PHE A 2 -4.69 20.41 0.98
N ASP A 3 -4.47 21.31 1.93
CA ASP A 3 -5.55 21.95 2.74
C ASP A 3 -6.55 22.77 1.91
N GLN A 4 -6.14 23.32 0.78
CA GLN A 4 -7.04 24.14 -0.05
C GLN A 4 -8.15 23.35 -0.76
N TYR A 5 -8.01 22.05 -0.90
CA TYR A 5 -9.02 21.20 -1.55
C TYR A 5 -10.16 20.79 -0.60
N CYS A 6 -9.92 20.82 0.71
CA CYS A 6 -10.87 20.36 1.71
C CYS A 6 -11.68 21.49 2.39
N ASP A 7 -11.33 22.75 2.18
CA ASP A 7 -11.96 23.88 2.88
C ASP A 7 -13.16 24.53 2.15
N GLY A 8 -13.89 23.77 1.33
CA GLY A 8 -15.10 24.26 0.68
C GLY A 8 -14.85 25.37 -0.36
N ALA A 9 -13.60 25.70 -0.64
CA ALA A 9 -13.26 26.56 -1.75
C ALA A 9 -13.64 25.82 -3.05
N LYS A 10 -14.66 26.31 -3.71
CA LYS A 10 -15.00 25.97 -5.10
C LYS A 10 -13.81 26.31 -5.98
N SER A 11 -12.78 25.45 -5.99
CA SER A 11 -11.69 25.59 -6.93
C SER A 11 -12.24 25.33 -8.30
N ALA A 12 -11.70 25.99 -9.30
CA ALA A 12 -12.13 25.93 -10.70
C ALA A 12 -11.95 24.54 -11.36
N PHE A 13 -11.56 23.54 -10.59
CA PHE A 13 -11.53 22.13 -10.98
C PHE A 13 -12.81 21.44 -10.47
N THR A 14 -13.83 21.53 -11.31
CA THR A 14 -15.10 20.78 -11.32
C THR A 14 -15.69 20.42 -9.96
N SER A 15 -16.73 21.14 -9.64
CA SER A 15 -17.65 21.08 -8.50
C SER A 15 -18.45 19.78 -8.31
N SER A 16 -17.97 18.63 -8.76
CA SER A 16 -18.72 17.37 -8.74
C SER A 16 -18.06 16.22 -7.97
N GLN A 17 -16.90 16.46 -7.34
CA GLN A 17 -16.31 15.43 -6.50
C GLN A 17 -16.76 15.65 -5.05
N PRO A 18 -17.39 14.65 -4.44
CA PRO A 18 -17.72 14.72 -3.04
C PRO A 18 -16.45 14.85 -2.19
N ASN A 19 -16.57 15.39 -0.99
CA ASN A 19 -15.49 15.51 0.00
C ASN A 19 -14.90 14.15 0.46
N ASP A 20 -15.36 13.05 -0.12
CA ASP A 20 -15.03 11.67 0.22
C ASP A 20 -13.53 11.36 0.13
N TYR A 21 -12.76 12.18 -0.61
CA TYR A 21 -11.31 12.04 -0.78
C TYR A 21 -10.49 13.02 0.08
N CYS A 22 -11.15 13.86 0.85
CA CYS A 22 -10.49 14.82 1.70
C CYS A 22 -10.11 14.17 3.03
N GLU A 23 -8.83 14.27 3.38
CA GLU A 23 -8.28 13.81 4.63
C GLU A 23 -7.47 14.92 5.26
N LYS A 24 -7.83 15.30 6.48
CA LYS A 24 -7.10 16.24 7.31
C LYS A 24 -7.34 15.91 8.78
N GLU A 25 -6.62 16.57 9.68
CA GLU A 25 -6.88 16.42 11.10
C GLU A 25 -8.37 16.66 11.40
N THR A 26 -8.99 15.78 12.15
CA THR A 26 -10.43 15.74 12.48
C THR A 26 -11.38 15.36 11.33
N THR A 27 -10.87 15.02 10.15
CA THR A 27 -11.71 14.61 9.02
C THR A 27 -11.05 13.45 8.30
N ASP A 28 -11.64 12.27 8.39
CA ASP A 28 -11.19 11.09 7.66
C ASP A 28 -11.79 11.07 6.26
N ARG A 29 -11.01 10.57 5.29
CA ARG A 29 -11.55 10.30 3.96
C ARG A 29 -12.50 9.10 4.02
N GLU A 30 -13.57 9.13 3.26
CA GLU A 30 -14.55 8.05 3.20
C GLU A 30 -14.18 6.98 2.16
N ARG A 31 -13.25 7.30 1.26
CA ARG A 31 -12.83 6.43 0.15
C ARG A 31 -11.31 6.27 0.11
N ILE A 32 -10.88 5.08 -0.28
CA ILE A 32 -9.46 4.76 -0.49
C ILE A 32 -9.05 4.76 -1.97
N GLU A 33 -10.00 4.83 -2.88
CA GLU A 33 -9.75 4.86 -4.32
C GLU A 33 -8.98 6.12 -4.71
N LEU A 34 -8.18 6.02 -5.78
CA LEU A 34 -7.50 7.18 -6.36
C LEU A 34 -8.55 8.19 -6.88
N PRO A 35 -8.42 9.49 -6.55
CA PRO A 35 -9.36 10.51 -7.04
C PRO A 35 -9.43 10.54 -8.56
N GLU A 36 -10.63 10.77 -9.11
CA GLU A 36 -10.89 10.69 -10.55
C GLU A 36 -10.02 11.64 -11.39
N ASN A 37 -9.68 12.81 -10.88
CA ASN A 37 -8.77 13.74 -11.55
C ASN A 37 -7.34 13.19 -11.66
N GLN A 38 -6.86 12.45 -10.66
CA GLN A 38 -5.55 11.80 -10.69
C GLN A 38 -5.56 10.58 -11.63
N LYS A 39 -6.63 9.78 -11.59
CA LYS A 39 -6.85 8.70 -12.55
C LYS A 39 -6.85 9.23 -13.99
N SER A 40 -7.64 10.28 -14.26
CA SER A 40 -7.71 10.92 -15.56
C SER A 40 -6.34 11.44 -16.03
N LEU A 41 -5.50 11.94 -15.12
CA LEU A 41 -4.13 12.35 -15.42
C LEU A 41 -3.29 11.16 -15.88
N VAL A 42 -3.32 10.04 -15.16
CA VAL A 42 -2.59 8.82 -15.56
C VAL A 42 -3.00 8.36 -16.95
N MET A 43 -4.31 8.30 -17.21
CA MET A 43 -4.84 7.90 -18.51
C MET A 43 -4.44 8.86 -19.63
N ALA A 44 -4.49 10.18 -19.39
CA ALA A 44 -4.07 11.18 -20.36
C ALA A 44 -2.58 11.08 -20.69
N VAL A 45 -1.72 10.86 -19.67
CA VAL A 45 -0.29 10.66 -19.86
C VAL A 45 -0.05 9.39 -20.67
N ARG A 46 -0.68 8.27 -20.34
CA ARG A 46 -0.53 7.01 -21.08
C ARG A 46 -0.94 7.18 -22.54
N LYS A 47 -2.06 7.84 -22.81
CA LYS A 47 -2.51 8.14 -24.15
C LYS A 47 -1.49 8.97 -24.94
N GLN A 48 -0.88 9.96 -24.30
CA GLN A 48 0.09 10.86 -24.95
C GLN A 48 1.43 10.17 -25.24
N VAL A 49 1.95 9.38 -24.32
CA VAL A 49 3.28 8.76 -24.47
C VAL A 49 3.25 7.39 -25.16
N GLY A 50 2.08 6.76 -25.24
CA GLY A 50 1.89 5.43 -25.82
C GLY A 50 2.57 4.31 -25.04
N ALA A 51 2.53 3.10 -25.58
CA ALA A 51 3.06 1.90 -24.93
C ALA A 51 4.59 1.83 -24.86
N LYS A 52 5.31 2.63 -25.63
CA LYS A 52 6.78 2.57 -25.73
C LYS A 52 7.50 3.27 -24.57
N LYS A 53 6.84 4.16 -23.88
CA LYS A 53 7.42 4.91 -22.76
C LYS A 53 6.93 4.34 -21.44
N LYS A 54 7.83 4.26 -20.47
CA LYS A 54 7.51 3.78 -19.13
C LYS A 54 6.90 4.91 -18.30
N ILE A 55 5.87 4.58 -17.53
CA ILE A 55 5.23 5.49 -16.57
C ILE A 55 5.37 4.86 -15.20
N VAL A 56 6.02 5.58 -14.29
CA VAL A 56 6.13 5.21 -12.88
C VAL A 56 5.34 6.23 -12.06
N ALA A 57 4.40 5.76 -11.27
CA ALA A 57 3.71 6.59 -10.29
C ALA A 57 4.54 6.66 -9.00
N VAL A 58 4.74 7.86 -8.49
CA VAL A 58 5.29 8.10 -7.17
C VAL A 58 4.16 8.59 -6.28
N LEU A 59 3.84 7.81 -5.25
CA LEU A 59 2.73 8.08 -4.34
C LEU A 59 3.25 8.76 -3.08
N ILE A 60 2.66 9.90 -2.74
CA ILE A 60 2.92 10.61 -1.48
C ILE A 60 1.58 10.77 -0.77
N HIS A 61 1.40 10.03 0.31
CA HIS A 61 0.11 9.93 1.02
C HIS A 61 0.28 9.39 2.44
N GLY A 62 -0.78 9.48 3.25
CA GLY A 62 -0.77 9.03 4.65
C GLY A 62 -1.37 7.65 4.91
N GLY A 63 -2.14 7.09 3.97
CA GLY A 63 -2.82 5.81 4.13
C GLY A 63 -2.97 5.04 2.82
N ALA A 64 -3.39 3.79 2.88
CA ALA A 64 -3.53 2.93 1.69
C ALA A 64 -4.40 3.57 0.60
N ILE A 65 -3.98 3.44 -0.65
CA ILE A 65 -4.70 3.89 -1.85
C ILE A 65 -5.09 2.67 -2.67
N ALA A 66 -6.33 2.66 -3.15
CA ALA A 66 -6.80 1.65 -4.09
C ALA A 66 -6.71 2.17 -5.53
N PHE A 67 -6.34 1.26 -6.43
CA PHE A 67 -6.30 1.48 -7.87
C PHE A 67 -7.26 0.51 -8.53
N ASP A 68 -7.96 0.97 -9.55
CA ASP A 68 -8.66 0.06 -10.46
C ASP A 68 -7.68 -0.58 -11.47
N ASP A 69 -8.13 -1.66 -12.09
CA ASP A 69 -7.30 -2.43 -13.02
C ASP A 69 -6.87 -1.57 -14.23
N GLU A 70 -7.73 -0.68 -14.72
CA GLU A 70 -7.42 0.21 -15.84
C GLU A 70 -6.26 1.16 -15.51
N THR A 71 -6.25 1.73 -14.31
CA THR A 71 -5.17 2.61 -13.86
C THR A 71 -3.88 1.83 -13.64
N LEU A 72 -3.96 0.63 -13.07
CA LEU A 72 -2.79 -0.24 -12.89
C LEU A 72 -2.17 -0.64 -14.22
N ASP A 73 -2.98 -1.02 -15.21
CA ASP A 73 -2.52 -1.39 -16.54
C ASP A 73 -1.87 -0.21 -17.30
N ALA A 74 -2.25 1.01 -16.93
CA ALA A 74 -1.65 2.22 -17.48
C ALA A 74 -0.27 2.55 -16.86
N LEU A 75 0.12 1.93 -15.74
CA LEU A 75 1.37 2.16 -15.05
C LEU A 75 2.36 1.00 -15.31
N ASP A 76 3.64 1.31 -15.38
CA ASP A 76 4.71 0.31 -15.49
C ASP A 76 5.40 0.06 -14.14
N GLY A 77 5.17 0.92 -13.16
CA GLY A 77 5.69 0.78 -11.80
C GLY A 77 5.06 1.77 -10.83
N ILE A 78 5.11 1.44 -9.56
CA ILE A 78 4.63 2.27 -8.47
C ILE A 78 5.72 2.33 -7.39
N ILE A 79 6.07 3.52 -6.97
CA ILE A 79 6.90 3.79 -5.79
C ILE A 79 5.98 4.39 -4.73
N ASP A 80 5.79 3.68 -3.63
CA ASP A 80 5.05 4.17 -2.49
C ASP A 80 6.01 4.80 -1.49
N ALA A 81 5.96 6.13 -1.39
CA ALA A 81 6.89 6.90 -0.58
C ALA A 81 6.28 7.39 0.75
N PHE A 82 4.97 7.21 0.97
CA PHE A 82 4.27 7.81 2.12
C PHE A 82 4.63 9.29 2.28
N TYR A 83 5.05 9.73 3.46
CA TYR A 83 5.58 11.08 3.72
C TYR A 83 7.09 11.00 3.92
N PRO A 84 7.90 11.11 2.86
CA PRO A 84 9.31 10.73 2.88
C PRO A 84 10.24 11.76 3.56
N GLY A 85 9.70 12.91 4.03
CA GLY A 85 10.48 13.94 4.69
C GLY A 85 11.43 14.72 3.75
N PRO A 86 12.37 15.50 4.30
CA PRO A 86 13.19 16.43 3.52
C PRO A 86 14.15 15.74 2.55
N HIS A 87 14.61 14.51 2.82
CA HIS A 87 15.49 13.72 1.96
C HIS A 87 14.74 12.75 1.03
N GLY A 88 13.41 12.85 0.97
CA GLY A 88 12.57 11.97 0.18
C GLY A 88 12.89 11.99 -1.32
N ALA A 89 13.25 13.16 -1.85
CA ALA A 89 13.59 13.28 -3.27
C ALA A 89 14.82 12.43 -3.64
N GLU A 90 15.86 12.41 -2.81
CA GLU A 90 17.07 11.61 -3.02
C GLU A 90 16.74 10.12 -2.94
N ALA A 91 15.94 9.70 -1.94
CA ALA A 91 15.54 8.32 -1.76
C ALA A 91 14.70 7.81 -2.94
N ILE A 92 13.71 8.60 -3.39
CA ILE A 92 12.87 8.25 -4.54
C ILE A 92 13.72 8.17 -5.82
N ALA A 93 14.59 9.15 -6.06
CA ALA A 93 15.47 9.16 -7.23
C ALA A 93 16.42 7.97 -7.21
N GLY A 94 17.03 7.65 -6.08
CA GLY A 94 17.95 6.54 -5.94
C GLY A 94 17.30 5.19 -6.25
N VAL A 95 16.07 4.97 -5.81
CA VAL A 95 15.29 3.79 -6.22
C VAL A 95 14.95 3.85 -7.71
N LEU A 96 14.40 4.97 -8.19
CA LEU A 96 13.92 5.10 -9.56
C LEU A 96 15.01 4.89 -10.62
N PHE A 97 16.22 5.39 -10.34
CA PHE A 97 17.37 5.30 -11.25
C PHE A 97 18.31 4.14 -10.94
N GLY A 98 18.05 3.38 -9.89
CA GLY A 98 18.77 2.15 -9.59
C GLY A 98 20.09 2.34 -8.84
N ASP A 99 20.25 3.45 -8.12
CA ASP A 99 21.44 3.69 -7.28
C ASP A 99 21.48 2.69 -6.11
N PHE A 100 20.32 2.23 -5.67
CA PHE A 100 20.17 1.15 -4.69
C PHE A 100 18.87 0.37 -4.90
N SER A 101 18.85 -0.88 -4.46
CA SER A 101 17.66 -1.74 -4.53
C SER A 101 16.65 -1.37 -3.44
N PRO A 102 15.34 -1.28 -3.76
CA PRO A 102 14.32 -1.02 -2.76
C PRO A 102 14.21 -2.18 -1.78
N ALA A 103 14.23 -1.88 -0.48
CA ALA A 103 14.06 -2.85 0.60
C ALA A 103 12.74 -2.66 1.36
N GLY A 104 12.02 -1.56 1.12
CA GLY A 104 10.75 -1.25 1.76
C GLY A 104 9.68 -2.31 1.48
N ARG A 105 8.81 -2.49 2.45
CA ARG A 105 7.63 -3.37 2.36
C ARG A 105 6.41 -2.62 2.84
N THR A 106 5.24 -2.94 2.29
CA THR A 106 4.00 -2.30 2.70
C THR A 106 3.73 -2.50 4.19
N PRO A 107 3.57 -1.43 4.98
CA PRO A 107 3.32 -1.51 6.42
C PRO A 107 1.85 -1.79 6.73
N VAL A 108 0.99 -1.80 5.72
CA VAL A 108 -0.43 -2.09 5.80
C VAL A 108 -0.87 -2.90 4.57
N THR A 109 -2.04 -3.51 4.63
CA THR A 109 -2.66 -4.12 3.46
C THR A 109 -3.34 -3.06 2.61
N PHE A 110 -3.08 -3.06 1.32
CA PHE A 110 -3.75 -2.21 0.33
C PHE A 110 -4.92 -2.98 -0.25
N TYR A 111 -6.13 -2.52 -0.01
CA TYR A 111 -7.36 -3.15 -0.47
C TYR A 111 -7.71 -2.68 -1.88
N LYS A 112 -8.49 -3.46 -2.61
CA LYS A 112 -8.90 -3.11 -3.98
C LYS A 112 -9.95 -2.01 -4.04
N SER A 113 -10.78 -1.86 -3.01
CA SER A 113 -11.89 -0.90 -2.99
C SER A 113 -12.45 -0.70 -1.60
N THR A 114 -12.92 0.49 -1.33
CA THR A 114 -13.73 0.82 -0.14
C THR A 114 -14.96 -0.08 -0.02
N ALA A 115 -15.60 -0.43 -1.12
CA ALA A 115 -16.79 -1.30 -1.12
C ALA A 115 -16.54 -2.70 -0.58
N SER A 116 -15.29 -3.12 -0.47
CA SER A 116 -14.90 -4.42 0.09
C SER A 116 -14.66 -4.39 1.59
N LEU A 117 -14.61 -3.20 2.19
CA LEU A 117 -14.31 -2.98 3.59
C LEU A 117 -15.58 -2.97 4.44
N PRO A 118 -15.49 -3.29 5.75
CA PRO A 118 -16.57 -3.07 6.67
C PRO A 118 -16.93 -1.57 6.78
N PRO A 119 -18.18 -1.24 7.09
CA PRO A 119 -18.57 0.14 7.36
C PRO A 119 -17.71 0.75 8.48
N LEU A 120 -17.31 2.01 8.33
CA LEU A 120 -16.43 2.71 9.29
C LEU A 120 -17.00 2.75 10.72
N GLY A 121 -18.32 2.76 10.87
CA GLY A 121 -19.00 2.75 12.18
C GLY A 121 -19.01 1.40 12.89
N HIS A 122 -18.53 0.32 12.27
CA HIS A 122 -18.41 -0.97 12.94
C HIS A 122 -17.12 -1.04 13.75
N MET A 123 -17.27 -1.28 15.04
CA MET A 123 -16.14 -1.29 15.99
C MET A 123 -15.82 -2.69 16.54
N GLU A 124 -16.55 -3.72 16.13
CA GLU A 124 -16.29 -5.10 16.52
C GLU A 124 -14.98 -5.59 15.91
N MET A 125 -14.02 -5.91 16.79
CA MET A 125 -12.68 -6.34 16.36
C MET A 125 -12.68 -7.72 15.68
N TYR A 126 -13.59 -8.60 16.09
CA TYR A 126 -13.62 -10.01 15.68
C TYR A 126 -14.78 -10.28 14.74
N PRO A 127 -14.68 -11.35 13.91
CA PRO A 127 -15.79 -11.83 13.11
C PRO A 127 -16.99 -12.15 13.97
N ASN A 128 -18.20 -11.98 13.42
CA ASN A 128 -19.40 -12.46 14.07
C ASN A 128 -19.31 -13.98 14.23
N ALA A 129 -19.30 -14.46 15.48
CA ALA A 129 -19.14 -15.88 15.79
C ALA A 129 -20.28 -16.76 15.23
N LYS A 130 -21.48 -16.19 15.00
CA LYS A 130 -22.64 -16.91 14.47
C LYS A 130 -22.69 -16.90 12.94
N ASP A 131 -22.25 -15.82 12.34
CA ASP A 131 -22.20 -15.66 10.88
C ASP A 131 -21.06 -14.70 10.49
N PRO A 132 -19.87 -15.24 10.22
CA PRO A 132 -18.74 -14.43 9.78
C PRO A 132 -18.97 -13.68 8.47
N ASN A 133 -19.95 -14.09 7.65
CA ASN A 133 -20.27 -13.40 6.40
C ASN A 133 -21.03 -12.09 6.64
N THR A 134 -21.73 -11.98 7.77
CA THR A 134 -22.44 -10.75 8.15
C THR A 134 -21.45 -9.66 8.55
N TYR A 135 -20.39 -10.03 9.26
CA TYR A 135 -19.32 -9.14 9.66
C TYR A 135 -18.00 -9.91 9.79
N PRO A 136 -17.03 -9.64 8.91
CA PRO A 136 -15.79 -10.42 8.85
C PRO A 136 -14.77 -10.06 9.94
N GLY A 137 -14.98 -9.01 10.74
CA GLY A 137 -14.00 -8.46 11.68
C GLY A 137 -13.17 -7.33 11.08
N ILE A 138 -12.32 -6.71 11.90
CA ILE A 138 -11.46 -5.58 11.52
C ILE A 138 -10.05 -6.07 11.21
N THR A 139 -9.37 -5.36 10.31
CA THR A 139 -8.00 -5.51 9.86
C THR A 139 -7.77 -6.65 8.85
N TYR A 140 -6.59 -6.63 8.25
CA TYR A 140 -6.13 -7.66 7.30
C TYR A 140 -6.21 -9.08 7.84
N ARG A 141 -6.18 -9.25 9.15
CA ARG A 141 -6.20 -10.57 9.82
C ARG A 141 -7.46 -11.37 9.48
N PHE A 142 -8.57 -10.70 9.31
CA PHE A 142 -9.87 -11.33 9.04
C PHE A 142 -10.35 -11.09 7.60
N TYR A 143 -9.59 -10.35 6.81
CA TYR A 143 -9.95 -10.05 5.44
C TYR A 143 -9.64 -11.24 4.53
N THR A 144 -10.67 -11.79 3.91
CA THR A 144 -10.59 -13.02 3.08
C THR A 144 -10.71 -12.77 1.59
N LYS A 145 -10.99 -11.52 1.18
CA LYS A 145 -11.11 -11.15 -0.23
C LYS A 145 -9.74 -10.82 -0.82
N GLU A 146 -9.69 -10.72 -2.14
CA GLU A 146 -8.49 -10.31 -2.85
C GLU A 146 -8.06 -8.90 -2.47
N VAL A 147 -6.77 -8.72 -2.24
CA VAL A 147 -6.15 -7.42 -1.92
C VAL A 147 -5.33 -6.91 -3.10
N LEU A 148 -5.10 -5.62 -3.15
CA LEU A 148 -4.22 -5.00 -4.16
C LEU A 148 -2.76 -5.35 -3.87
N PHE A 149 -2.31 -5.04 -2.65
CA PHE A 149 -0.99 -5.42 -2.13
C PHE A 149 -1.15 -5.90 -0.69
N PRO A 150 -0.69 -7.11 -0.34
CA PRO A 150 -0.75 -7.59 1.04
C PRO A 150 0.24 -6.86 1.94
N PHE A 151 -0.01 -6.89 3.24
CA PHE A 151 0.97 -6.50 4.25
C PHE A 151 2.31 -7.19 4.01
N GLY A 152 3.39 -6.44 4.05
CA GLY A 152 4.74 -6.95 3.82
C GLY A 152 5.12 -7.15 2.35
N PHE A 153 4.25 -6.74 1.41
CA PHE A 153 4.56 -6.78 -0.02
C PHE A 153 5.63 -5.75 -0.39
N GLY A 154 6.47 -6.09 -1.34
CA GLY A 154 7.44 -5.19 -1.95
C GLY A 154 8.28 -5.93 -2.97
N LEU A 155 8.88 -5.16 -3.87
CA LEU A 155 9.77 -5.67 -4.90
C LEU A 155 11.22 -5.34 -4.56
N SER A 156 12.14 -6.03 -5.20
CA SER A 156 13.58 -5.78 -5.10
C SER A 156 14.18 -5.90 -6.50
N TYR A 157 15.30 -5.25 -6.74
CA TYR A 157 16.07 -5.40 -7.98
C TYR A 157 16.96 -6.64 -7.95
N THR A 158 17.02 -7.32 -6.80
CA THR A 158 17.74 -8.58 -6.63
C THR A 158 16.81 -9.68 -6.12
N THR A 159 17.30 -10.88 -6.04
CA THR A 159 16.60 -12.04 -5.52
C THR A 159 17.32 -12.62 -4.31
N PHE A 160 16.57 -13.24 -3.41
CA PHE A 160 17.11 -13.86 -2.19
C PHE A 160 16.67 -15.31 -2.09
N SER A 161 17.56 -16.15 -1.60
CA SER A 161 17.23 -17.51 -1.15
C SER A 161 17.26 -17.60 0.37
N TYR A 162 16.37 -18.40 0.92
CA TYR A 162 16.27 -18.65 2.35
C TYR A 162 16.48 -20.15 2.59
N SER A 163 17.37 -20.48 3.52
CA SER A 163 17.70 -21.88 3.83
C SER A 163 17.99 -22.07 5.32
N ASN A 164 18.10 -23.30 5.75
CA ASN A 164 18.50 -23.70 7.08
C ASN A 164 17.65 -23.06 8.21
N LEU A 165 16.33 -22.91 7.97
CA LEU A 165 15.43 -22.46 9.02
C LEU A 165 15.44 -23.47 10.19
N ARG A 166 15.81 -23.03 11.38
CA ARG A 166 15.87 -23.88 12.57
C ARG A 166 15.55 -23.09 13.83
N VAL A 167 14.98 -23.78 14.79
CA VAL A 167 14.88 -23.31 16.19
C VAL A 167 16.22 -23.60 16.86
N VAL A 168 16.84 -22.56 17.41
CA VAL A 168 18.19 -22.64 18.00
C VAL A 168 18.15 -23.17 19.45
N ASN A 169 17.00 -22.96 20.11
CA ASN A 169 16.83 -23.48 21.48
C ASN A 169 16.83 -25.01 21.50
N GLU A 170 17.50 -25.60 22.47
CA GLU A 170 17.51 -27.06 22.69
C GLU A 170 16.16 -27.63 23.13
N SER A 171 15.27 -26.78 23.64
CA SER A 171 13.95 -27.18 24.12
C SER A 171 12.99 -27.43 22.97
N THR A 172 12.28 -28.55 23.01
CA THR A 172 11.20 -28.90 22.09
C THR A 172 9.81 -28.47 22.57
N SER A 173 9.72 -27.93 23.79
CA SER A 173 8.49 -27.43 24.39
C SER A 173 8.71 -26.04 24.99
N PHE A 174 7.77 -25.12 24.72
CA PHE A 174 7.81 -23.73 25.19
C PHE A 174 6.57 -23.43 26.04
N LYS A 175 6.75 -22.66 27.10
CA LYS A 175 5.66 -22.12 27.90
C LYS A 175 5.26 -20.74 27.37
N PRO A 176 4.07 -20.25 27.70
CA PRO A 176 3.71 -18.85 27.44
C PRO A 176 4.79 -17.91 28.02
N CYS A 177 5.17 -16.91 27.22
CA CYS A 177 6.24 -15.93 27.51
C CYS A 177 7.69 -16.43 27.42
N ASP A 178 7.93 -17.67 27.03
CA ASP A 178 9.28 -18.12 26.72
C ASP A 178 9.79 -17.44 25.42
N SER A 179 11.09 -17.15 25.38
CA SER A 179 11.74 -16.67 24.18
C SER A 179 12.14 -17.83 23.28
N ILE A 180 11.79 -17.76 22.01
CA ILE A 180 12.16 -18.74 20.99
C ILE A 180 13.17 -18.09 20.05
N ALA A 181 14.40 -18.62 20.02
CA ALA A 181 15.40 -18.18 19.05
C ALA A 181 15.29 -19.00 17.76
N VAL A 182 15.17 -18.28 16.65
CA VAL A 182 15.09 -18.87 15.31
C VAL A 182 16.25 -18.35 14.46
N SER A 183 16.86 -19.21 13.69
CA SER A 183 17.93 -18.88 12.75
C SER A 183 17.52 -19.26 11.34
N VAL A 184 17.91 -18.45 10.39
CA VAL A 184 17.75 -18.69 8.95
C VAL A 184 18.95 -18.11 8.21
N ASP A 185 19.42 -18.80 7.19
CA ASP A 185 20.45 -18.27 6.29
C ASP A 185 19.76 -17.55 5.13
N VAL A 186 20.18 -16.31 4.88
CA VAL A 186 19.66 -15.47 3.76
C VAL A 186 20.83 -15.18 2.84
N MET A 187 20.66 -15.49 1.57
CA MET A 187 21.69 -15.26 0.55
C MET A 187 21.10 -14.43 -0.60
N ASN A 188 21.78 -13.35 -0.97
CA ASN A 188 21.49 -12.64 -2.22
C ASN A 188 21.93 -13.52 -3.40
N THR A 189 20.99 -13.87 -4.26
CA THR A 189 21.21 -14.74 -5.44
C THR A 189 21.08 -13.99 -6.76
N GLY A 190 20.77 -12.69 -6.70
CA GLY A 190 20.68 -11.83 -7.88
C GLY A 190 22.00 -11.16 -8.22
N ALA A 191 21.95 -10.27 -9.21
CA ALA A 191 23.13 -9.57 -9.74
C ALA A 191 23.34 -8.16 -9.16
N VAL A 192 22.47 -7.71 -8.27
CA VAL A 192 22.49 -6.38 -7.64
C VAL A 192 22.60 -6.57 -6.12
N ASP A 193 23.44 -5.76 -5.48
CA ASP A 193 23.64 -5.74 -4.03
C ASP A 193 22.48 -5.04 -3.30
#